data_cd15d19c03767d0ca360220ef2df170d
#
_entry.id   cd15d19c03767d0ca360220ef2df170d
#
_cell.length_a   1.000
_cell.length_b   1.000
_cell.length_c   1.000
_cell.angle_alpha   90.00
_cell.angle_beta   90.00
_cell.angle_gamma   90.00
#
_symmetry.space_group_name_H-M   'P 1'
#
loop_
_entity.id
_entity.type
_entity.pdbx_description
1 polymer ?
#
loop_
_entity_poly.entity_id
_entity_poly.type
_entity_poly.pdbx_seq_one_letter_code
_entity_poly.pdbx_strand_id
1 'polypeptide(L)'
;MLDVIWTLAMTVPTKKNKEINSKFKRLRKEQWYKHKYHVLGHFNPTIREFIYTYDIEDMLKDEKKINKFKEELDVLLRKERI
;
A
#
# COMPACT_ATOMS: atom_id res chain seq x y z
N MET A 1 26.14 -18.09 11.31
CA MET A 1 25.97 -16.78 11.97
C MET A 1 25.39 -15.73 11.08
N LEU A 2 26.07 -15.41 9.99
CA LEU A 2 25.54 -14.42 9.05
C LEU A 2 24.22 -14.85 8.43
N ASP A 3 24.07 -16.13 8.17
CA ASP A 3 22.84 -16.68 7.60
C ASP A 3 21.65 -16.49 8.53
N VAL A 4 21.87 -16.66 9.83
CA VAL A 4 20.81 -16.49 10.83
C VAL A 4 20.39 -15.02 10.90
N ILE A 5 21.36 -14.11 10.91
CA ILE A 5 21.08 -12.67 10.92
C ILE A 5 20.38 -12.26 9.63
N TRP A 6 20.83 -12.80 8.52
CA TRP A 6 20.24 -12.55 7.22
C TRP A 6 18.78 -13.00 7.16
N THR A 7 18.52 -14.21 7.66
CA THR A 7 17.17 -14.75 7.71
C THR A 7 16.26 -13.88 8.58
N LEU A 8 16.75 -13.43 9.72
CA LEU A 8 15.98 -12.53 10.58
C LEU A 8 15.67 -11.22 9.89
N ALA A 9 16.66 -10.68 9.15
CA ALA A 9 16.45 -9.44 8.40
C ALA A 9 15.36 -9.57 7.35
N MET A 10 15.21 -10.75 6.77
CA MET A 10 14.17 -11.01 5.77
C MET A 10 12.81 -11.25 6.39
N THR A 11 12.76 -11.80 7.60
CA THR A 11 11.49 -12.10 8.28
C THR A 11 10.99 -10.94 9.12
N VAL A 12 11.90 -10.08 9.59
CA VAL A 12 11.52 -8.91 10.39
C VAL A 12 11.11 -7.77 9.45
N PRO A 13 9.92 -7.20 9.62
CA PRO A 13 9.48 -6.08 8.78
C PRO A 13 10.43 -4.90 8.91
N THR A 14 10.83 -4.34 7.78
CA THR A 14 11.62 -3.12 7.76
C THR A 14 10.75 -1.94 8.18
N LYS A 15 11.37 -0.80 8.51
CA LYS A 15 10.64 0.42 8.81
C LYS A 15 9.72 0.80 7.65
N LYS A 16 10.21 0.65 6.42
CA LYS A 16 9.44 0.91 5.21
C LYS A 16 8.21 0.01 5.13
N ASN A 17 8.39 -1.28 5.35
CA ASN A 17 7.27 -2.24 5.30
C ASN A 17 6.24 -1.96 6.39
N LYS A 18 6.67 -1.60 7.57
CA LYS A 18 5.75 -1.22 8.65
C LYS A 18 4.93 0.00 8.27
N GLU A 19 5.57 0.98 7.64
CA GLU A 19 4.90 2.18 7.18
C GLU A 19 3.87 1.88 6.10
N ILE A 20 4.24 1.04 5.12
CA ILE A 20 3.33 0.60 4.07
C ILE A 20 2.13 -0.13 4.67
N ASN A 21 2.38 -1.04 5.59
CA ASN A 21 1.31 -1.81 6.25
C ASN A 21 0.37 -0.90 7.03
N SER A 22 0.91 0.13 7.68
CA SER A 22 0.09 1.13 8.39
C SER A 22 -0.79 1.90 7.43
N LYS A 23 -0.26 2.26 6.25
CA LYS A 23 -1.03 2.96 5.21
C LYS A 23 -2.17 2.08 4.69
N PHE A 24 -1.91 0.81 4.43
CA PHE A 24 -2.96 -0.14 4.04
C PHE A 24 -4.03 -0.26 5.13
N LYS A 25 -3.60 -0.35 6.38
CA LYS A 25 -4.51 -0.44 7.51
C LYS A 25 -5.42 0.79 7.57
N ARG A 26 -4.87 1.97 7.33
CA ARG A 26 -5.65 3.21 7.31
C ARG A 26 -6.64 3.22 6.14
N LEU A 27 -6.20 2.80 4.96
CA LEU A 27 -7.06 2.72 3.78
C LEU A 27 -8.23 1.76 3.98
N ARG A 28 -8.01 0.65 4.65
CA ARG A 28 -9.07 -0.34 4.91
C ARG A 28 -10.18 0.18 5.80
N LYS A 29 -9.98 1.30 6.47
CA LYS A 29 -11.04 1.96 7.24
C LYS A 29 -11.98 2.75 6.34
N GLU A 30 -11.56 3.04 5.12
CA GLU A 30 -12.38 3.77 4.16
C GLU A 30 -13.29 2.80 3.41
N GLN A 31 -14.58 3.09 3.40
CA GLN A 31 -15.59 2.23 2.78
C GLN A 31 -15.29 1.96 1.30
N TRP A 32 -14.94 3.01 0.55
CA TRP A 32 -14.65 2.88 -0.87
C TRP A 32 -13.45 1.98 -1.17
N TYR A 33 -12.43 2.02 -0.29
CA TYR A 33 -11.26 1.17 -0.43
C TYR A 33 -11.58 -0.27 -0.08
N LYS A 34 -12.22 -0.46 1.06
CA LYS A 34 -12.58 -1.78 1.55
C LYS A 34 -13.46 -2.55 0.56
N HIS A 35 -14.40 -1.82 -0.07
CA HIS A 35 -15.37 -2.42 -0.99
C HIS A 35 -14.72 -2.83 -2.32
N LYS A 36 -13.85 -2.00 -2.88
CA LYS A 36 -13.30 -2.21 -4.22
C LYS A 36 -11.89 -2.78 -4.23
N TYR A 37 -11.05 -2.36 -3.29
CA TYR A 37 -9.63 -2.67 -3.31
C TYR A 37 -9.17 -3.60 -2.21
N HIS A 38 -10.08 -4.15 -1.46
CA HIS A 38 -9.76 -5.03 -0.34
C HIS A 38 -8.80 -6.13 -0.77
N VAL A 39 -7.68 -6.25 -0.11
CA VAL A 39 -6.56 -7.17 -0.34
C VAL A 39 -5.89 -7.08 -1.71
N LEU A 40 -6.35 -6.21 -2.60
CA LEU A 40 -5.71 -6.06 -3.91
C LEU A 40 -4.34 -5.40 -3.74
N GLY A 41 -3.34 -6.00 -4.36
CA GLY A 41 -2.00 -5.44 -4.41
C GLY A 41 -1.22 -5.46 -3.12
N HIS A 42 -1.73 -6.03 -2.03
CA HIS A 42 -1.03 -6.08 -0.74
C HIS A 42 0.34 -6.74 -0.84
N PHE A 43 0.52 -7.68 -1.74
CA PHE A 43 1.76 -8.40 -1.93
C PHE A 43 2.50 -8.00 -3.21
N ASN A 44 1.93 -7.10 -3.99
CA ASN A 44 2.55 -6.63 -5.24
C ASN A 44 3.54 -5.52 -4.94
N PRO A 45 4.84 -5.68 -5.29
CA PRO A 45 5.86 -4.66 -4.97
C PRO A 45 5.57 -3.29 -5.60
N THR A 46 5.03 -3.25 -6.81
CA THR A 46 4.73 -2.00 -7.49
C THR A 46 3.62 -1.24 -6.77
N ILE A 47 2.57 -1.94 -6.37
CA ILE A 47 1.45 -1.33 -5.63
C ILE A 47 1.93 -0.87 -4.25
N ARG A 48 2.73 -1.69 -3.57
CA ARG A 48 3.28 -1.33 -2.25
C ARG A 48 4.14 -0.08 -2.33
N GLU A 49 4.96 0.05 -3.37
CA GLU A 49 5.79 1.24 -3.57
C GLU A 49 4.94 2.47 -3.84
N PHE A 50 3.90 2.34 -4.65
CA PHE A 50 2.94 3.42 -4.92
C PHE A 50 2.32 3.92 -3.61
N ILE A 51 1.85 3.01 -2.75
CA ILE A 51 1.26 3.34 -1.46
C ILE A 51 2.30 4.02 -0.55
N TYR A 52 3.53 3.53 -0.58
CA TYR A 52 4.61 4.09 0.23
C TYR A 52 4.87 5.57 -0.08
N THR A 53 4.84 5.92 -1.36
CA THR A 53 5.12 7.30 -1.79
C THR A 53 3.94 8.25 -1.60
N TYR A 54 2.77 7.73 -1.26
CA TYR A 54 1.56 8.54 -1.11
C TYR A 54 1.36 8.99 0.33
N ASP A 55 1.01 10.26 0.50
CA ASP A 55 0.62 10.77 1.81
C ASP A 55 -0.86 10.48 2.01
N ILE A 56 -1.15 9.32 2.59
CA ILE A 56 -2.51 8.83 2.74
C ILE A 56 -3.37 9.75 3.61
N GLU A 57 -2.84 10.24 4.72
CA GLU A 57 -3.60 11.12 5.62
C GLU A 57 -4.00 12.42 4.94
N ASP A 58 -3.07 13.01 4.18
CA ASP A 58 -3.35 14.23 3.44
C ASP A 58 -4.37 13.98 2.33
N MET A 59 -4.20 12.88 1.61
CA MET A 59 -5.10 12.49 0.53
C MET A 59 -6.54 12.32 1.01
N LEU A 60 -6.71 11.70 2.18
CA LEU A 60 -8.05 11.41 2.72
C LEU A 60 -8.80 12.64 3.18
N LYS A 61 -8.13 13.79 3.29
CA LYS A 61 -8.76 15.05 3.69
C LYS A 61 -9.42 15.79 2.53
N ASP A 62 -9.15 15.38 1.29
CA ASP A 62 -9.61 16.07 0.10
C ASP A 62 -10.19 15.09 -0.90
N GLU A 63 -11.48 15.28 -1.22
CA GLU A 63 -12.19 14.40 -2.15
C GLU A 63 -11.55 14.36 -3.55
N LYS A 64 -11.02 15.49 -4.01
CA LYS A 64 -10.33 15.55 -5.29
C LYS A 64 -9.07 14.68 -5.28
N LYS A 65 -8.35 14.69 -4.18
CA LYS A 65 -7.15 13.87 -4.00
C LYS A 65 -7.52 12.38 -3.92
N ILE A 66 -8.62 12.07 -3.27
CA ILE A 66 -9.13 10.70 -3.21
C ILE A 66 -9.45 10.20 -4.63
N ASN A 67 -10.14 11.00 -5.42
CA ASN A 67 -10.50 10.63 -6.79
C ASN A 67 -9.27 10.42 -7.65
N LYS A 68 -8.27 11.27 -7.52
CA LYS A 68 -7.00 11.14 -8.23
C LYS A 68 -6.28 9.86 -7.82
N PHE A 69 -6.26 9.57 -6.53
CA PHE A 69 -5.66 8.35 -6.00
C PHE A 69 -6.32 7.11 -6.59
N LYS A 70 -7.65 7.10 -6.62
CA LYS A 70 -8.42 5.98 -7.20
C LYS A 70 -8.07 5.77 -8.66
N GLU A 71 -7.98 6.85 -9.45
CA GLU A 71 -7.61 6.77 -10.86
C GLU A 71 -6.22 6.17 -11.05
N GLU A 72 -5.26 6.68 -10.30
CA GLU A 72 -3.88 6.19 -10.38
C GLU A 72 -3.77 4.74 -9.97
N LEU A 73 -4.48 4.36 -8.91
CA LEU A 73 -4.51 2.98 -8.43
C LEU A 73 -5.16 2.05 -9.46
N ASP A 74 -6.27 2.48 -10.06
CA ASP A 74 -6.94 1.69 -11.10
C ASP A 74 -6.03 1.44 -12.30
N VAL A 75 -5.28 2.44 -12.72
CA VAL A 75 -4.32 2.31 -13.81
C VAL A 75 -3.24 1.31 -13.45
N LEU A 76 -2.69 1.39 -12.25
CA LEU A 76 -1.66 0.47 -11.78
C LEU A 76 -2.18 -0.96 -11.69
N LEU A 77 -3.37 -1.15 -11.17
CA LEU A 77 -3.96 -2.50 -11.05
C LEU A 77 -4.14 -3.14 -12.41
N ARG A 78 -4.59 -2.37 -13.40
CA ARG A 78 -4.71 -2.87 -14.77
C ARG A 78 -3.36 -3.20 -15.37
N LYS A 79 -2.37 -2.35 -15.13
CA LYS A 79 -1.01 -2.52 -15.64
C LYS A 79 -0.36 -3.76 -15.05
N GLU A 80 -0.59 -4.02 -13.77
CA GLU A 80 -0.06 -5.19 -13.08
C GLU A 80 -0.95 -6.42 -13.23
N ARG A 81 -2.09 -6.28 -13.89
CA ARG A 81 -3.05 -7.37 -14.14
C ARG A 81 -3.54 -8.04 -12.86
N ILE A 82 -3.86 -7.24 -11.89
CA ILE A 82 -4.42 -7.72 -10.63
C ILE A 82 -5.94 -7.75 -10.71
#